data_0e498aec4e29ad4e23cc17e70bc726b2
#
_entry.id   0e498aec4e29ad4e23cc17e70bc726b2
#
_cell.length_a   1.000
_cell.length_b   1.000
_cell.length_c   1.000
_cell.angle_alpha   90.00
_cell.angle_beta   90.00
_cell.angle_gamma   90.00
#
_symmetry.space_group_name_H-M   'P 1'
#
loop_
_entity.id
_entity.type
_entity.pdbx_description
1 polymer ?
#
loop_
_entity_poly.entity_id
_entity_poly.type
_entity_poly.pdbx_seq_one_letter_code
_entity_poly.pdbx_strand_id
1 'polypeptide(L)'
;MNDLRLIFRYGKPYRRDLWAAAGLIFIECIFEMVIPVLMSTLVDEGVPSHNMAIILRQGGLMALCAVLALITGLLYARYAARFANGFAAELRLAEYAAVQKFDFANLDHFSSASLVTRMTTDATVLLNAINAGLRPFVRSPVMLAMGLGMAFLLSPKLTIVFLITTPILTILLTLIVCKVGPLYGRQQSAVDHLNSRIQESLTAIRAIKAFVRGDYENEQFNAVNTELSDASTETFRYAVLNLPAFQTIMYTAIVCIMWFGGGFILQGDMSVGQLTAFLSYVLQVLNSVMMFSGAFLQMTRSLASARRIREVLTEQPDLANAAEPVDTVPNGQIDFEGVSFKYNAAAQKSALSDITLHIPAGETVGIIGGTGSAKTTLVQLIPRLYDATEGTVKVGGRDVRDYDLTALRDAVGIVLQKNLLFSGTIRDNLKWGNPDAAEEQLLAACRAAHADEFLDRMPDGLDTDLGQGGVNVSGGQKQRLCIARTLLKHPKVLIFDDSTSAVDTATESGIRRALAELTDVTKLIIAQRISSVQSADLIVILEDGRLHAVGTHAELLEKDTIYQEIYYSQMKGGDPDGE
;
A
#
# COMPACT_ATOMS: atom_id res chain seq x y z
N MET A 1 1.43 -13.84 15.96
CA MET A 1 1.85 -15.10 15.29
C MET A 1 0.95 -15.51 14.12
N ASN A 2 -0.38 -15.33 14.19
CA ASN A 2 -1.27 -15.66 13.05
C ASN A 2 -1.01 -14.81 11.81
N ASP A 3 -0.61 -13.57 11.96
CA ASP A 3 -0.38 -12.62 10.88
C ASP A 3 0.79 -13.03 9.97
N LEU A 4 1.91 -13.41 10.58
CA LEU A 4 3.06 -13.90 9.84
C LEU A 4 2.77 -15.22 9.12
N ARG A 5 1.98 -16.10 9.75
CA ARG A 5 1.62 -17.40 9.14
C ARG A 5 0.80 -17.22 7.87
N LEU A 6 -0.12 -16.25 7.84
CA LEU A 6 -0.89 -15.92 6.64
C LEU A 6 0.04 -15.40 5.52
N ILE A 7 0.92 -14.45 5.86
CA ILE A 7 1.82 -13.81 4.90
C ILE A 7 2.83 -14.83 4.34
N PHE A 8 3.45 -15.66 5.21
CA PHE A 8 4.38 -16.69 4.75
C PHE A 8 3.76 -17.76 3.84
N ARG A 9 2.43 -17.84 3.78
CA ARG A 9 1.73 -18.70 2.81
C ARG A 9 2.06 -18.33 1.36
N TYR A 10 2.31 -17.06 1.07
CA TYR A 10 2.70 -16.58 -0.26
C TYR A 10 4.13 -16.97 -0.65
N GLY A 11 4.96 -17.39 0.30
CA GLY A 11 6.27 -17.99 0.04
C GLY A 11 6.25 -19.47 -0.40
N LYS A 12 5.07 -20.13 -0.40
CA LYS A 12 4.96 -21.56 -0.74
C LYS A 12 5.55 -21.94 -2.11
N PRO A 13 5.39 -21.17 -3.20
CA PRO A 13 5.99 -21.51 -4.49
C PRO A 13 7.51 -21.62 -4.43
N TYR A 14 8.15 -20.82 -3.58
CA TYR A 14 9.61 -20.71 -3.46
C TYR A 14 10.20 -21.48 -2.26
N ARG A 15 9.43 -22.35 -1.61
CA ARG A 15 9.87 -23.10 -0.43
C ARG A 15 11.10 -23.99 -0.70
N ARG A 16 11.29 -24.45 -1.95
CA ARG A 16 12.47 -25.23 -2.34
C ARG A 16 13.73 -24.37 -2.25
N ASP A 17 13.67 -23.11 -2.68
CA ASP A 17 14.78 -22.17 -2.58
C ASP A 17 15.10 -21.84 -1.11
N LEU A 18 14.08 -21.72 -0.25
CA LEU A 18 14.26 -21.54 1.19
C LEU A 18 15.01 -22.72 1.85
N TRP A 19 14.58 -23.95 1.57
CA TRP A 19 15.25 -25.13 2.12
C TRP A 19 16.65 -25.33 1.53
N ALA A 20 16.86 -25.03 0.25
CA ALA A 20 18.18 -25.04 -0.37
C ALA A 20 19.10 -24.01 0.28
N ALA A 21 18.61 -22.78 0.53
CA ALA A 21 19.37 -21.76 1.24
C ALA A 21 19.74 -22.20 2.66
N ALA A 22 18.78 -22.76 3.42
CA ALA A 22 19.04 -23.26 4.77
C ALA A 22 20.06 -24.41 4.79
N GLY A 23 19.96 -25.35 3.86
CA GLY A 23 20.91 -26.46 3.71
C GLY A 23 22.32 -25.99 3.35
N LEU A 24 22.43 -24.98 2.47
CA LEU A 24 23.73 -24.40 2.08
C LEU A 24 24.41 -23.68 3.26
N ILE A 25 23.62 -22.96 4.10
CA ILE A 25 24.15 -22.37 5.35
C ILE A 25 24.69 -23.47 6.28
N PHE A 26 23.93 -24.55 6.44
CA PHE A 26 24.37 -25.67 7.29
C PHE A 26 25.69 -26.26 6.79
N ILE A 27 25.84 -26.48 5.49
CA ILE A 27 27.08 -26.97 4.87
C ILE A 27 28.23 -25.96 5.04
N GLU A 28 27.94 -24.65 4.83
CA GLU A 28 28.90 -23.57 5.07
C GLU A 28 29.42 -23.61 6.51
N CYS A 29 28.54 -23.77 7.50
CA CYS A 29 28.89 -23.87 8.91
C CYS A 29 29.81 -25.08 9.19
N ILE A 30 29.59 -26.22 8.54
CA ILE A 30 30.47 -27.40 8.67
C ILE A 30 31.90 -27.06 8.20
N PHE A 31 32.04 -26.46 7.01
CA PHE A 31 33.38 -26.11 6.51
C PHE A 31 34.08 -25.12 7.43
N GLU A 32 33.38 -24.12 7.95
CA GLU A 32 33.93 -23.15 8.89
C GLU A 32 34.34 -23.79 10.23
N MET A 33 33.61 -24.80 10.72
CA MET A 33 33.93 -25.51 11.96
C MET A 33 35.11 -26.46 11.83
N VAL A 34 35.40 -26.95 10.63
CA VAL A 34 36.55 -27.84 10.37
C VAL A 34 37.88 -27.07 10.36
N ILE A 35 37.88 -25.80 9.95
CA ILE A 35 39.10 -24.98 9.84
C ILE A 35 39.90 -24.90 11.17
N PRO A 36 39.28 -24.60 12.34
CA PRO A 36 40.02 -24.58 13.61
C PRO A 36 40.63 -25.94 14.02
N VAL A 37 39.98 -27.06 13.66
CA VAL A 37 40.52 -28.41 13.92
C VAL A 37 41.77 -28.65 13.09
N LEU A 38 41.73 -28.31 11.80
CA LEU A 38 42.91 -28.43 10.92
C LEU A 38 44.06 -27.53 11.40
N MET A 39 43.71 -26.32 11.89
CA MET A 39 44.68 -25.41 12.50
C MET A 39 45.31 -25.99 13.76
N SER A 40 44.53 -26.65 14.63
CA SER A 40 45.06 -27.34 15.80
C SER A 40 46.09 -28.39 15.40
N THR A 41 45.78 -29.29 14.46
CA THR A 41 46.71 -30.33 13.97
C THR A 41 47.95 -29.71 13.34
N LEU A 42 47.83 -28.61 12.60
CA LEU A 42 48.96 -27.91 12.02
C LEU A 42 49.91 -27.38 13.09
N VAL A 43 49.38 -26.78 14.16
CA VAL A 43 50.15 -26.20 15.27
C VAL A 43 50.77 -27.30 16.15
N ASP A 44 50.03 -28.37 16.43
CA ASP A 44 50.46 -29.40 17.39
C ASP A 44 51.40 -30.45 16.77
N GLU A 45 51.24 -30.80 15.49
CA GLU A 45 52.01 -31.84 14.82
C GLU A 45 52.95 -31.27 13.76
N GLY A 46 52.49 -30.31 12.95
CA GLY A 46 53.25 -29.78 11.82
C GLY A 46 54.46 -28.94 12.24
N VAL A 47 54.23 -27.99 13.17
CA VAL A 47 55.28 -27.05 13.60
C VAL A 47 56.37 -27.76 14.45
N PRO A 48 56.03 -28.54 15.49
CA PRO A 48 57.04 -29.19 16.34
C PRO A 48 57.86 -30.24 15.61
N SER A 49 57.26 -30.95 14.66
CA SER A 49 57.96 -31.97 13.85
C SER A 49 58.78 -31.39 12.72
N HIS A 50 58.81 -30.09 12.49
CA HIS A 50 59.40 -29.42 11.33
C HIS A 50 59.03 -30.08 9.98
N ASN A 51 57.89 -30.73 9.92
CA ASN A 51 57.44 -31.48 8.74
C ASN A 51 56.62 -30.61 7.79
N MET A 52 57.26 -30.09 6.74
CA MET A 52 56.65 -29.24 5.73
C MET A 52 55.46 -29.92 5.01
N ALA A 53 55.47 -31.25 4.87
CA ALA A 53 54.39 -31.99 4.22
C ALA A 53 53.09 -31.93 5.03
N ILE A 54 53.15 -32.00 6.36
CA ILE A 54 51.98 -31.85 7.25
C ILE A 54 51.46 -30.43 7.15
N ILE A 55 52.34 -29.42 7.20
CA ILE A 55 51.96 -28.01 7.10
C ILE A 55 51.27 -27.72 5.78
N LEU A 56 51.85 -28.16 4.65
CA LEU A 56 51.25 -27.96 3.32
C LEU A 56 49.91 -28.71 3.16
N ARG A 57 49.80 -29.92 3.69
CA ARG A 57 48.55 -30.70 3.64
C ARG A 57 47.44 -30.03 4.45
N GLN A 58 47.69 -29.65 5.70
CA GLN A 58 46.69 -29.03 6.56
C GLN A 58 46.32 -27.64 6.04
N GLY A 59 47.30 -26.82 5.63
CA GLY A 59 47.05 -25.52 5.00
C GLY A 59 46.24 -25.62 3.70
N GLY A 60 46.56 -26.63 2.87
CA GLY A 60 45.80 -26.91 1.64
C GLY A 60 44.36 -27.33 1.92
N LEU A 61 44.10 -28.16 2.94
CA LEU A 61 42.77 -28.52 3.38
C LEU A 61 41.99 -27.32 3.94
N MET A 62 42.65 -26.47 4.74
CA MET A 62 42.04 -25.22 5.23
C MET A 62 41.63 -24.29 4.07
N ALA A 63 42.52 -24.11 3.08
CA ALA A 63 42.25 -23.34 1.89
C ALA A 63 41.05 -23.93 1.08
N LEU A 64 41.02 -25.27 0.95
CA LEU A 64 39.89 -25.96 0.30
C LEU A 64 38.57 -25.73 1.06
N CYS A 65 38.56 -25.88 2.38
CA CYS A 65 37.37 -25.59 3.20
C CYS A 65 36.93 -24.14 3.06
N ALA A 66 37.85 -23.18 3.02
CA ALA A 66 37.52 -21.76 2.82
C ALA A 66 36.89 -21.50 1.44
N VAL A 67 37.44 -22.14 0.37
CA VAL A 67 36.87 -22.04 -0.98
C VAL A 67 35.48 -22.70 -1.04
N LEU A 68 35.30 -23.86 -0.41
CA LEU A 68 34.00 -24.52 -0.35
C LEU A 68 32.96 -23.69 0.45
N ALA A 69 33.39 -23.08 1.56
CA ALA A 69 32.54 -22.15 2.31
C ALA A 69 32.15 -20.92 1.48
N LEU A 70 33.08 -20.36 0.68
CA LEU A 70 32.78 -19.27 -0.25
C LEU A 70 31.74 -19.69 -1.30
N ILE A 71 31.92 -20.84 -1.94
CA ILE A 71 31.01 -21.36 -2.96
C ILE A 71 29.62 -21.57 -2.36
N THR A 72 29.53 -22.22 -1.19
CA THR A 72 28.23 -22.44 -0.52
C THR A 72 27.57 -21.14 -0.09
N GLY A 73 28.36 -20.15 0.36
CA GLY A 73 27.87 -18.81 0.68
C GLY A 73 27.32 -18.04 -0.54
N LEU A 74 27.99 -18.14 -1.70
CA LEU A 74 27.50 -17.55 -2.96
C LEU A 74 26.22 -18.22 -3.44
N LEU A 75 26.15 -19.55 -3.40
CA LEU A 75 24.94 -20.30 -3.75
C LEU A 75 23.79 -19.97 -2.80
N TYR A 76 24.06 -19.91 -1.49
CA TYR A 76 23.10 -19.44 -0.50
C TYR A 76 22.50 -18.08 -0.89
N ALA A 77 23.36 -17.09 -1.18
CA ALA A 77 22.89 -15.74 -1.51
C ALA A 77 21.96 -15.74 -2.72
N ARG A 78 22.23 -16.58 -3.74
CA ARG A 78 21.37 -16.75 -4.91
C ARG A 78 19.99 -17.31 -4.55
N TYR A 79 19.93 -18.39 -3.76
CA TYR A 79 18.67 -19.03 -3.37
C TYR A 79 17.88 -18.16 -2.39
N ALA A 80 18.55 -17.50 -1.45
CA ALA A 80 17.93 -16.56 -0.52
C ALA A 80 17.30 -15.36 -1.27
N ALA A 81 18.02 -14.78 -2.24
CA ALA A 81 17.51 -13.69 -3.06
C ALA A 81 16.30 -14.13 -3.92
N ARG A 82 16.35 -15.35 -4.50
CA ARG A 82 15.20 -15.89 -5.26
C ARG A 82 13.98 -16.07 -4.36
N PHE A 83 14.16 -16.64 -3.18
CA PHE A 83 13.06 -16.78 -2.21
C PHE A 83 12.48 -15.43 -1.79
N ALA A 84 13.33 -14.49 -1.36
CA ALA A 84 12.88 -13.21 -0.83
C ALA A 84 12.18 -12.35 -1.91
N ASN A 85 12.76 -12.25 -3.12
CA ASN A 85 12.14 -11.50 -4.22
C ASN A 85 10.88 -12.17 -4.76
N GLY A 86 10.88 -13.51 -4.91
CA GLY A 86 9.72 -14.26 -5.32
C GLY A 86 8.57 -14.13 -4.32
N PHE A 87 8.86 -14.25 -3.03
CA PHE A 87 7.89 -14.01 -1.95
C PHE A 87 7.29 -12.59 -2.02
N ALA A 88 8.12 -11.55 -2.18
CA ALA A 88 7.64 -10.19 -2.26
C ALA A 88 6.83 -9.90 -3.53
N ALA A 89 7.15 -10.57 -4.65
CA ALA A 89 6.39 -10.47 -5.89
C ALA A 89 4.99 -11.09 -5.74
N GLU A 90 4.90 -12.31 -5.19
CA GLU A 90 3.61 -12.98 -4.92
C GLU A 90 2.76 -12.19 -3.93
N LEU A 91 3.38 -11.60 -2.91
CA LEU A 91 2.69 -10.79 -1.93
C LEU A 91 2.07 -9.55 -2.58
N ARG A 92 2.83 -8.79 -3.38
CA ARG A 92 2.32 -7.63 -4.12
C ARG A 92 1.22 -8.00 -5.10
N LEU A 93 1.36 -9.13 -5.78
CA LEU A 93 0.32 -9.63 -6.70
C LEU A 93 -0.97 -9.94 -5.94
N ALA A 94 -0.87 -10.57 -4.78
CA ALA A 94 -2.02 -10.88 -3.94
C ALA A 94 -2.69 -9.62 -3.37
N GLU A 95 -1.90 -8.63 -2.92
CA GLU A 95 -2.42 -7.34 -2.45
C GLU A 95 -3.15 -6.60 -3.57
N TYR A 96 -2.54 -6.53 -4.76
CA TYR A 96 -3.16 -5.90 -5.92
C TYR A 96 -4.47 -6.59 -6.31
N ALA A 97 -4.47 -7.92 -6.34
CA ALA A 97 -5.68 -8.71 -6.62
C ALA A 97 -6.77 -8.53 -5.55
N ALA A 98 -6.40 -8.31 -4.28
CA ALA A 98 -7.35 -7.99 -3.23
C ALA A 98 -7.96 -6.58 -3.42
N VAL A 99 -7.12 -5.58 -3.68
CA VAL A 99 -7.57 -4.19 -3.91
C VAL A 99 -8.50 -4.09 -5.14
N GLN A 100 -8.26 -4.88 -6.19
CA GLN A 100 -9.16 -4.91 -7.36
C GLN A 100 -10.57 -5.46 -7.05
N LYS A 101 -10.74 -6.16 -5.94
CA LYS A 101 -12.04 -6.67 -5.47
C LYS A 101 -12.74 -5.73 -4.50
N PHE A 102 -12.06 -4.70 -4.01
CA PHE A 102 -12.62 -3.76 -3.07
C PHE A 102 -13.79 -2.99 -3.68
N ASP A 103 -14.80 -2.78 -2.88
CA ASP A 103 -15.87 -1.84 -3.16
C ASP A 103 -15.51 -0.42 -2.71
N PHE A 104 -16.42 0.51 -2.90
CA PHE A 104 -16.19 1.92 -2.55
C PHE A 104 -16.08 2.12 -1.02
N ALA A 105 -16.80 1.34 -0.21
CA ALA A 105 -16.72 1.41 1.24
C ALA A 105 -15.32 0.99 1.74
N ASN A 106 -14.73 -0.07 1.16
CA ASN A 106 -13.34 -0.45 1.47
C ASN A 106 -12.36 0.65 1.04
N LEU A 107 -12.57 1.28 -0.14
CA LEU A 107 -11.70 2.36 -0.63
C LEU A 107 -11.82 3.66 0.20
N ASP A 108 -12.95 3.90 0.82
CA ASP A 108 -13.12 5.00 1.79
C ASP A 108 -12.37 4.72 3.10
N HIS A 109 -12.30 3.43 3.52
CA HIS A 109 -11.53 3.02 4.69
C HIS A 109 -10.01 3.08 4.44
N PHE A 110 -9.54 2.72 3.24
CA PHE A 110 -8.13 2.76 2.87
C PHE A 110 -7.84 3.93 1.92
N SER A 111 -7.06 4.92 2.35
CA SER A 111 -6.60 5.95 1.40
C SER A 111 -5.71 5.33 0.32
N SER A 112 -5.83 5.82 -0.92
CA SER A 112 -5.01 5.37 -2.05
C SER A 112 -3.50 5.45 -1.77
N ALA A 113 -3.04 6.50 -1.08
CA ALA A 113 -1.65 6.67 -0.67
C ALA A 113 -1.20 5.57 0.31
N SER A 114 -2.09 5.17 1.24
CA SER A 114 -1.82 4.06 2.17
C SER A 114 -1.70 2.73 1.45
N LEU A 115 -2.58 2.44 0.48
CA LEU A 115 -2.52 1.21 -0.32
C LEU A 115 -1.23 1.14 -1.15
N VAL A 116 -0.81 2.25 -1.79
CA VAL A 116 0.47 2.32 -2.51
C VAL A 116 1.64 2.03 -1.57
N THR A 117 1.65 2.63 -0.36
CA THR A 117 2.71 2.40 0.63
C THR A 117 2.77 0.93 1.07
N ARG A 118 1.63 0.27 1.27
CA ARG A 118 1.56 -1.15 1.65
C ARG A 118 2.13 -2.05 0.56
N MET A 119 1.73 -1.86 -0.70
CA MET A 119 2.22 -2.65 -1.85
C MET A 119 3.68 -2.37 -2.22
N THR A 120 4.24 -1.21 -1.86
CA THR A 120 5.62 -0.84 -2.21
C THR A 120 6.56 -0.92 -1.01
N THR A 121 6.46 0.03 -0.10
CA THR A 121 7.38 0.18 1.03
C THR A 121 7.25 -0.97 2.03
N ASP A 122 6.03 -1.34 2.45
CA ASP A 122 5.83 -2.40 3.42
C ASP A 122 6.25 -3.77 2.89
N ALA A 123 5.93 -4.07 1.62
CA ALA A 123 6.41 -5.28 0.96
C ALA A 123 7.95 -5.33 0.87
N THR A 124 8.59 -4.17 0.63
CA THR A 124 10.06 -4.04 0.60
C THR A 124 10.67 -4.21 2.00
N VAL A 125 10.04 -3.69 3.05
CA VAL A 125 10.47 -3.91 4.44
C VAL A 125 10.47 -5.39 4.79
N LEU A 126 9.41 -6.14 4.40
CA LEU A 126 9.36 -7.59 4.61
C LEU A 126 10.43 -8.33 3.80
N LEU A 127 10.64 -7.97 2.53
CA LEU A 127 11.70 -8.52 1.69
C LEU A 127 13.07 -8.34 2.35
N ASN A 128 13.37 -7.14 2.82
CA ASN A 128 14.64 -6.83 3.48
C ASN A 128 14.80 -7.56 4.82
N ALA A 129 13.71 -7.71 5.58
CA ALA A 129 13.73 -8.47 6.83
C ALA A 129 14.02 -9.96 6.58
N ILE A 130 13.48 -10.55 5.51
CA ILE A 130 13.77 -11.92 5.10
C ILE A 130 15.22 -12.05 4.65
N ASN A 131 15.70 -11.17 3.76
CA ASN A 131 17.08 -11.21 3.26
C ASN A 131 18.11 -11.05 4.39
N ALA A 132 17.91 -10.08 5.28
CA ALA A 132 18.81 -9.81 6.39
C ALA A 132 18.68 -10.85 7.52
N GLY A 133 17.46 -11.40 7.72
CA GLY A 133 17.16 -12.32 8.81
C GLY A 133 17.47 -13.78 8.50
N LEU A 134 17.28 -14.25 7.28
CA LEU A 134 17.35 -15.67 6.94
C LEU A 134 18.70 -16.32 7.34
N ARG A 135 19.81 -15.64 7.03
CA ARG A 135 21.16 -16.14 7.37
C ARG A 135 21.39 -16.22 8.89
N PRO A 136 21.19 -15.14 9.68
CA PRO A 136 21.38 -15.20 11.14
C PRO A 136 20.44 -16.18 11.83
N PHE A 137 19.17 -16.28 11.40
CA PHE A 137 18.21 -17.20 12.03
C PHE A 137 18.54 -18.67 11.82
N VAL A 138 19.15 -19.04 10.69
CA VAL A 138 19.60 -20.41 10.43
C VAL A 138 21.01 -20.65 10.96
N ARG A 139 21.94 -19.74 10.66
CA ARG A 139 23.36 -19.88 11.00
C ARG A 139 23.61 -19.86 12.51
N SER A 140 22.99 -18.90 13.25
CA SER A 140 23.33 -18.73 14.67
C SER A 140 23.00 -19.93 15.55
N PRO A 141 21.82 -20.57 15.45
CA PRO A 141 21.55 -21.80 16.20
C PRO A 141 22.48 -22.96 15.83
N VAL A 142 22.81 -23.10 14.52
CA VAL A 142 23.72 -24.14 14.03
C VAL A 142 25.14 -23.92 14.58
N MET A 143 25.64 -22.68 14.48
CA MET A 143 26.95 -22.31 15.01
C MET A 143 27.04 -22.47 16.53
N LEU A 144 25.98 -22.10 17.26
CA LEU A 144 25.92 -22.30 18.71
C LEU A 144 25.99 -23.78 19.07
N ALA A 145 25.17 -24.62 18.42
CA ALA A 145 25.17 -26.07 18.70
C ALA A 145 26.48 -26.74 18.32
N MET A 146 26.99 -26.48 17.11
CA MET A 146 28.22 -27.07 16.63
C MET A 146 29.44 -26.54 17.40
N GLY A 147 29.52 -25.24 17.66
CA GLY A 147 30.61 -24.61 18.39
C GLY A 147 30.69 -25.10 19.83
N LEU A 148 29.56 -25.25 20.53
CA LEU A 148 29.50 -25.86 21.87
C LEU A 148 29.92 -27.33 21.83
N GLY A 149 29.45 -28.09 20.84
CA GLY A 149 29.82 -29.49 20.66
C GLY A 149 31.32 -29.67 20.43
N MET A 150 31.91 -28.88 19.55
CA MET A 150 33.35 -28.91 19.28
C MET A 150 34.18 -28.43 20.47
N ALA A 151 33.75 -27.40 21.17
CA ALA A 151 34.39 -26.94 22.39
C ALA A 151 34.38 -28.04 23.48
N PHE A 152 33.25 -28.73 23.65
CA PHE A 152 33.15 -29.85 24.60
C PHE A 152 34.05 -31.02 24.23
N LEU A 153 34.17 -31.36 22.96
CA LEU A 153 35.08 -32.43 22.46
C LEU A 153 36.54 -32.09 22.68
N LEU A 154 36.93 -30.80 22.55
CA LEU A 154 38.32 -30.37 22.78
C LEU A 154 38.67 -30.29 24.26
N SER A 155 37.84 -29.70 25.09
CA SER A 155 38.06 -29.59 26.54
C SER A 155 36.75 -29.37 27.30
N PRO A 156 36.17 -30.42 27.93
CA PRO A 156 34.98 -30.27 28.77
C PRO A 156 35.17 -29.25 29.91
N LYS A 157 36.40 -29.18 30.50
CA LYS A 157 36.72 -28.25 31.59
C LYS A 157 36.66 -26.78 31.15
N LEU A 158 37.21 -26.43 29.97
CA LEU A 158 37.17 -25.08 29.43
C LEU A 158 35.77 -24.69 28.90
N THR A 159 34.99 -25.67 28.48
CA THR A 159 33.60 -25.43 28.01
C THR A 159 32.71 -24.80 29.08
N ILE A 160 33.04 -24.97 30.38
CA ILE A 160 32.33 -24.30 31.48
C ILE A 160 32.42 -22.78 31.34
N VAL A 161 33.58 -22.22 30.97
CA VAL A 161 33.75 -20.79 30.72
C VAL A 161 32.76 -20.32 29.63
N PHE A 162 32.62 -21.12 28.60
CA PHE A 162 31.75 -20.86 27.48
C PHE A 162 30.28 -20.94 27.86
N LEU A 163 29.87 -21.93 28.66
CA LEU A 163 28.52 -22.09 29.20
C LEU A 163 28.10 -20.94 30.12
N ILE A 164 29.06 -20.26 30.74
CA ILE A 164 28.80 -19.09 31.60
C ILE A 164 28.76 -17.81 30.77
N THR A 165 29.71 -17.61 29.87
CA THR A 165 29.82 -16.33 29.10
C THR A 165 28.71 -16.16 28.06
N THR A 166 28.27 -17.24 27.42
CA THR A 166 27.20 -17.17 26.40
C THR A 166 25.85 -16.74 26.96
N PRO A 167 25.32 -17.32 28.07
CA PRO A 167 24.08 -16.82 28.68
C PRO A 167 24.19 -15.37 29.21
N ILE A 168 25.32 -15.01 29.82
CA ILE A 168 25.55 -13.64 30.29
C ILE A 168 25.47 -12.66 29.12
N LEU A 169 26.15 -12.96 27.99
CA LEU A 169 26.05 -12.14 26.80
C LEU A 169 24.60 -12.04 26.28
N THR A 170 23.91 -13.18 26.19
CA THR A 170 22.53 -13.24 25.70
C THR A 170 21.60 -12.40 26.56
N ILE A 171 21.70 -12.51 27.88
CA ILE A 171 20.90 -11.73 28.84
C ILE A 171 21.22 -10.24 28.68
N LEU A 172 22.50 -9.85 28.65
CA LEU A 172 22.92 -8.47 28.54
C LEU A 172 22.44 -7.81 27.23
N LEU A 173 22.61 -8.50 26.10
CA LEU A 173 22.12 -8.02 24.80
C LEU A 173 20.58 -7.93 24.79
N THR A 174 19.89 -8.89 25.40
CA THR A 174 18.41 -8.85 25.50
C THR A 174 17.95 -7.66 26.33
N LEU A 175 18.60 -7.37 27.45
CA LEU A 175 18.27 -6.19 28.28
C LEU A 175 18.47 -4.88 27.51
N ILE A 176 19.58 -4.76 26.77
CA ILE A 176 19.84 -3.60 25.91
C ILE A 176 18.75 -3.46 24.85
N VAL A 177 18.43 -4.53 24.12
CA VAL A 177 17.41 -4.52 23.05
C VAL A 177 16.03 -4.18 23.61
N CYS A 178 15.64 -4.74 24.74
CA CYS A 178 14.36 -4.42 25.41
C CYS A 178 14.28 -2.95 25.84
N LYS A 179 15.39 -2.34 26.25
CA LYS A 179 15.44 -0.92 26.61
C LYS A 179 15.42 -0.01 25.39
N VAL A 180 16.15 -0.37 24.34
CA VAL A 180 16.32 0.44 23.12
C VAL A 180 15.09 0.38 22.22
N GLY A 181 14.37 -0.74 22.21
CA GLY A 181 13.19 -0.95 21.36
C GLY A 181 12.13 0.17 21.48
N PRO A 182 11.63 0.51 22.68
CA PRO A 182 10.69 1.61 22.89
C PRO A 182 11.25 2.99 22.50
N LEU A 183 12.57 3.21 22.68
CA LEU A 183 13.23 4.46 22.31
C LEU A 183 13.27 4.65 20.79
N TYR A 184 13.50 3.59 20.04
CA TYR A 184 13.36 3.63 18.57
C TYR A 184 11.94 3.99 18.15
N GLY A 185 10.91 3.54 18.89
CA GLY A 185 9.53 3.94 18.64
C GLY A 185 9.31 5.45 18.82
N ARG A 186 9.84 6.04 19.91
CA ARG A 186 9.78 7.50 20.16
C ARG A 186 10.54 8.28 19.09
N GLN A 187 11.74 7.82 18.72
CA GLN A 187 12.53 8.44 17.66
C GLN A 187 11.76 8.43 16.33
N GLN A 188 11.11 7.29 15.99
CA GLN A 188 10.30 7.21 14.78
C GLN A 188 9.13 8.19 14.80
N SER A 189 8.41 8.32 15.93
CA SER A 189 7.34 9.32 16.06
C SER A 189 7.85 10.75 15.87
N ALA A 190 9.05 11.09 16.39
CA ALA A 190 9.65 12.38 16.17
C ALA A 190 10.03 12.63 14.70
N VAL A 191 10.50 11.59 13.98
CA VAL A 191 10.72 11.64 12.53
C VAL A 191 9.42 11.91 11.79
N ASP A 192 8.33 11.24 12.17
CA ASP A 192 7.02 11.42 11.54
C ASP A 192 6.46 12.82 11.78
N HIS A 193 6.63 13.40 12.99
CA HIS A 193 6.29 14.79 13.30
C HIS A 193 7.10 15.76 12.43
N LEU A 194 8.41 15.55 12.28
CA LEU A 194 9.27 16.37 11.43
C LEU A 194 8.83 16.32 9.97
N ASN A 195 8.58 15.13 9.44
CA ASN A 195 8.11 14.94 8.07
C ASN A 195 6.76 15.62 7.82
N SER A 196 5.81 15.49 8.75
CA SER A 196 4.51 16.16 8.68
C SER A 196 4.68 17.69 8.63
N ARG A 197 5.57 18.26 9.48
CA ARG A 197 5.83 19.68 9.50
C ARG A 197 6.47 20.17 8.20
N ILE A 198 7.45 19.43 7.67
CA ILE A 198 8.07 19.75 6.38
C ILE A 198 7.03 19.73 5.26
N GLN A 199 6.19 18.68 5.20
CA GLN A 199 5.16 18.56 4.18
C GLN A 199 4.14 19.70 4.24
N GLU A 200 3.69 20.08 5.45
CA GLU A 200 2.80 21.22 5.67
C GLU A 200 3.43 22.51 5.18
N SER A 201 4.67 22.81 5.62
CA SER A 201 5.38 24.03 5.23
C SER A 201 5.64 24.11 3.73
N LEU A 202 6.02 23.01 3.07
CA LEU A 202 6.23 22.96 1.62
C LEU A 202 4.93 23.12 0.84
N THR A 203 3.84 22.52 1.31
CA THR A 203 2.52 22.67 0.69
C THR A 203 2.01 24.10 0.82
N ALA A 204 2.22 24.73 1.98
CA ALA A 204 1.80 26.09 2.27
C ALA A 204 2.85 27.16 1.92
N ILE A 205 3.96 26.83 1.25
CA ILE A 205 5.13 27.73 1.06
C ILE A 205 4.76 29.07 0.44
N ARG A 206 3.80 29.07 -0.50
CA ARG A 206 3.31 30.32 -1.12
C ARG A 206 2.59 31.20 -0.10
N ALA A 207 1.78 30.63 0.77
CA ALA A 207 1.09 31.35 1.84
C ALA A 207 2.11 31.90 2.87
N ILE A 208 3.07 31.08 3.31
CA ILE A 208 4.13 31.50 4.24
C ILE A 208 4.88 32.69 3.68
N LYS A 209 5.22 32.68 2.38
CA LYS A 209 5.90 33.82 1.71
C LYS A 209 4.98 35.02 1.57
N ALA A 210 3.70 34.85 1.22
CA ALA A 210 2.74 35.93 1.08
C ALA A 210 2.45 36.65 2.41
N PHE A 211 2.40 35.89 3.52
CA PHE A 211 2.17 36.47 4.85
C PHE A 211 3.45 36.84 5.60
N VAL A 212 4.64 36.67 4.98
CA VAL A 212 5.97 37.00 5.56
C VAL A 212 6.18 36.27 6.91
N ARG A 213 5.75 35.00 7.03
CA ARG A 213 5.82 34.22 8.26
C ARG A 213 6.98 33.23 8.32
N GLY A 214 8.07 33.50 7.58
CA GLY A 214 9.24 32.61 7.54
C GLY A 214 9.90 32.38 8.90
N ASP A 215 10.04 33.43 9.73
CA ASP A 215 10.67 33.32 11.05
C ASP A 215 9.82 32.46 12.00
N TYR A 216 8.52 32.64 11.99
CA TYR A 216 7.60 31.81 12.77
C TYR A 216 7.70 30.31 12.37
N GLU A 217 7.75 30.02 11.07
CA GLU A 217 7.92 28.65 10.58
C GLU A 217 9.27 28.05 10.98
N ASN A 218 10.35 28.87 10.99
CA ASN A 218 11.66 28.46 11.46
C ASN A 218 11.64 28.06 12.94
N GLU A 219 10.93 28.82 13.79
CA GLU A 219 10.77 28.49 15.22
C GLU A 219 10.03 27.16 15.39
N GLN A 220 8.92 26.97 14.68
CA GLN A 220 8.14 25.73 14.72
C GLN A 220 8.97 24.54 14.24
N PHE A 221 9.70 24.69 13.15
CA PHE A 221 10.60 23.65 12.65
C PHE A 221 11.70 23.33 13.64
N ASN A 222 12.33 24.35 14.25
CA ASN A 222 13.37 24.16 15.26
C ASN A 222 12.88 23.40 16.48
N ALA A 223 11.63 23.62 16.92
CA ALA A 223 11.05 22.89 18.05
C ALA A 223 10.95 21.38 17.74
N VAL A 224 10.40 21.02 16.57
CA VAL A 224 10.26 19.62 16.16
C VAL A 224 11.62 18.98 15.84
N ASN A 225 12.57 19.74 15.26
CA ASN A 225 13.93 19.29 15.00
C ASN A 225 14.70 19.00 16.31
N THR A 226 14.48 19.82 17.35
CA THR A 226 15.05 19.60 18.69
C THR A 226 14.45 18.34 19.31
N GLU A 227 13.13 18.13 19.23
CA GLU A 227 12.48 16.90 19.68
C GLU A 227 13.11 15.64 19.05
N LEU A 228 13.34 15.67 17.73
CA LEU A 228 14.02 14.57 17.04
C LEU A 228 15.46 14.39 17.49
N SER A 229 16.19 15.48 17.67
CA SER A 229 17.58 15.46 18.16
C SER A 229 17.67 14.81 19.54
N ASP A 230 16.79 15.20 20.46
CA ASP A 230 16.75 14.68 21.83
C ASP A 230 16.35 13.20 21.86
N ALA A 231 15.30 12.83 21.13
CA ALA A 231 14.88 11.43 20.99
C ALA A 231 15.97 10.55 20.37
N SER A 232 16.68 11.07 19.36
CA SER A 232 17.81 10.38 18.73
C SER A 232 18.97 10.22 19.69
N THR A 233 19.35 11.27 20.41
CA THR A 233 20.44 11.27 21.39
C THR A 233 20.17 10.27 22.50
N GLU A 234 18.93 10.26 23.04
CA GLU A 234 18.53 9.29 24.08
C GLU A 234 18.60 7.85 23.52
N THR A 235 18.12 7.62 22.33
CA THR A 235 18.15 6.28 21.69
C THR A 235 19.59 5.81 21.48
N PHE A 236 20.43 6.64 20.89
CA PHE A 236 21.83 6.28 20.62
C PHE A 236 22.65 6.09 21.89
N ARG A 237 22.37 6.83 22.97
CA ARG A 237 23.03 6.66 24.29
C ARG A 237 22.97 5.22 24.79
N TYR A 238 21.84 4.54 24.59
CA TYR A 238 21.67 3.13 24.97
C TYR A 238 22.11 2.17 23.86
N ALA A 239 21.83 2.50 22.59
CA ALA A 239 22.14 1.64 21.47
C ALA A 239 23.67 1.44 21.31
N VAL A 240 24.46 2.48 21.56
CA VAL A 240 25.93 2.41 21.52
C VAL A 240 26.50 1.41 22.51
N LEU A 241 25.83 1.13 23.65
CA LEU A 241 26.30 0.18 24.65
C LEU A 241 26.37 -1.27 24.13
N ASN A 242 25.66 -1.58 23.04
CA ASN A 242 25.61 -2.93 22.49
C ASN A 242 27.00 -3.48 22.10
N LEU A 243 27.80 -2.70 21.39
CA LEU A 243 29.12 -3.11 20.94
C LEU A 243 30.15 -3.20 22.09
N PRO A 244 30.30 -2.20 22.98
CA PRO A 244 31.16 -2.32 24.16
C PRO A 244 30.79 -3.48 25.10
N ALA A 245 29.49 -3.71 25.32
CA ALA A 245 29.02 -4.84 26.13
C ALA A 245 29.45 -6.19 25.53
N PHE A 246 29.25 -6.36 24.21
CA PHE A 246 29.72 -7.53 23.49
C PHE A 246 31.23 -7.70 23.60
N GLN A 247 32.00 -6.64 23.30
CA GLN A 247 33.48 -6.68 23.35
C GLN A 247 34.00 -6.99 24.76
N THR A 248 33.41 -6.41 25.80
CA THR A 248 33.81 -6.67 27.19
C THR A 248 33.68 -8.15 27.52
N ILE A 249 32.53 -8.77 27.22
CA ILE A 249 32.29 -10.18 27.50
C ILE A 249 33.22 -11.05 26.64
N MET A 250 33.38 -10.72 25.36
CA MET A 250 34.28 -11.43 24.45
C MET A 250 35.73 -11.43 24.96
N TYR A 251 36.27 -10.26 25.29
CA TYR A 251 37.64 -10.16 25.79
C TYR A 251 37.79 -10.82 27.18
N THR A 252 36.82 -10.72 28.06
CA THR A 252 36.82 -11.43 29.34
C THR A 252 36.83 -12.94 29.12
N ALA A 253 36.04 -13.46 28.19
CA ALA A 253 36.06 -14.87 27.82
C ALA A 253 37.45 -15.29 27.30
N ILE A 254 38.05 -14.50 26.40
CA ILE A 254 39.38 -14.76 25.87
C ILE A 254 40.43 -14.82 26.99
N VAL A 255 40.43 -13.83 27.90
CA VAL A 255 41.38 -13.80 29.03
C VAL A 255 41.21 -15.01 29.96
N CYS A 256 39.96 -15.37 30.29
CA CYS A 256 39.67 -16.56 31.10
C CYS A 256 40.15 -17.85 30.41
N ILE A 257 39.89 -17.99 29.12
CA ILE A 257 40.30 -19.17 28.34
C ILE A 257 41.81 -19.26 28.24
N MET A 258 42.49 -18.14 28.02
CA MET A 258 43.95 -18.10 28.00
C MET A 258 44.54 -18.43 29.35
N TRP A 259 43.97 -17.93 30.45
CA TRP A 259 44.45 -18.19 31.80
C TRP A 259 44.28 -19.66 32.20
N PHE A 260 43.06 -20.20 32.11
CA PHE A 260 42.79 -21.58 32.46
C PHE A 260 43.36 -22.57 31.45
N GLY A 261 43.27 -22.27 30.15
CA GLY A 261 43.82 -23.10 29.08
C GLY A 261 45.36 -23.17 29.14
N GLY A 262 46.02 -22.05 29.43
CA GLY A 262 47.46 -22.03 29.67
C GLY A 262 47.85 -22.91 30.87
N GLY A 263 47.07 -22.89 31.97
CA GLY A 263 47.22 -23.80 33.08
C GLY A 263 47.10 -25.30 32.69
N PHE A 264 46.13 -25.65 31.86
CA PHE A 264 45.95 -27.02 31.34
C PHE A 264 47.06 -27.44 30.39
N ILE A 265 47.63 -26.52 29.61
CA ILE A 265 48.82 -26.81 28.78
C ILE A 265 50.03 -27.15 29.65
N LEU A 266 50.28 -26.39 30.72
CA LEU A 266 51.36 -26.65 31.65
C LEU A 266 51.22 -28.00 32.38
N GLN A 267 49.99 -28.46 32.61
CA GLN A 267 49.65 -29.75 33.20
C GLN A 267 49.69 -30.91 32.20
N GLY A 268 49.80 -30.63 30.89
CA GLY A 268 49.78 -31.63 29.83
C GLY A 268 48.38 -32.12 29.45
N ASP A 269 47.30 -31.49 30.00
CA ASP A 269 45.90 -31.85 29.74
C ASP A 269 45.38 -31.29 28.39
N MET A 270 46.11 -30.36 27.76
CA MET A 270 45.70 -29.68 26.53
C MET A 270 46.92 -29.26 25.70
N SER A 271 46.79 -29.27 24.35
CA SER A 271 47.81 -28.76 23.46
C SER A 271 47.60 -27.28 23.09
N VAL A 272 48.67 -26.64 22.57
CA VAL A 272 48.60 -25.23 22.13
C VAL A 272 47.62 -25.06 20.94
N GLY A 273 47.64 -26.01 20.00
CA GLY A 273 46.72 -25.98 18.86
C GLY A 273 45.27 -26.18 19.28
N GLN A 274 45.00 -27.06 20.27
CA GLN A 274 43.67 -27.22 20.84
C GLN A 274 43.16 -25.92 21.49
N LEU A 275 43.98 -25.18 22.23
CA LEU A 275 43.63 -23.88 22.80
C LEU A 275 43.33 -22.86 21.71
N THR A 276 44.12 -22.83 20.63
CA THR A 276 43.90 -21.94 19.49
C THR A 276 42.55 -22.23 18.78
N ALA A 277 42.25 -23.52 18.56
CA ALA A 277 40.96 -23.93 17.99
C ALA A 277 39.79 -23.56 18.92
N PHE A 278 39.95 -23.78 20.23
CA PHE A 278 38.93 -23.43 21.23
C PHE A 278 38.60 -21.93 21.22
N LEU A 279 39.62 -21.05 21.17
CA LEU A 279 39.46 -19.61 21.04
C LEU A 279 38.69 -19.25 19.77
N SER A 280 38.98 -19.90 18.65
CA SER A 280 38.27 -19.67 17.39
C SER A 280 36.78 -20.01 17.49
N TYR A 281 36.44 -21.14 18.15
CA TYR A 281 35.04 -21.53 18.36
C TYR A 281 34.28 -20.53 19.24
N VAL A 282 34.91 -20.06 20.33
CA VAL A 282 34.30 -19.05 21.21
C VAL A 282 33.98 -17.78 20.45
N LEU A 283 34.93 -17.27 19.66
CA LEU A 283 34.70 -16.07 18.83
C LEU A 283 33.55 -16.24 17.84
N GLN A 284 33.50 -17.39 17.16
CA GLN A 284 32.44 -17.69 16.18
C GLN A 284 31.07 -17.75 16.83
N VAL A 285 30.96 -18.39 18.00
CA VAL A 285 29.67 -18.49 18.69
C VAL A 285 29.22 -17.17 19.28
N LEU A 286 30.10 -16.42 19.93
CA LEU A 286 29.76 -15.09 20.46
C LEU A 286 29.32 -14.14 19.34
N ASN A 287 30.01 -14.14 18.19
CA ASN A 287 29.59 -13.40 17.01
C ASN A 287 28.20 -13.84 16.47
N SER A 288 27.92 -15.16 16.51
CA SER A 288 26.65 -15.70 16.08
C SER A 288 25.49 -15.20 16.96
N VAL A 289 25.71 -15.12 18.29
CA VAL A 289 24.72 -14.55 19.23
C VAL A 289 24.46 -13.07 18.92
N MET A 290 25.51 -12.30 18.64
CA MET A 290 25.37 -10.89 18.27
C MET A 290 24.59 -10.72 16.95
N MET A 291 24.89 -11.51 15.93
CA MET A 291 24.17 -11.49 14.64
C MET A 291 22.70 -11.86 14.81
N PHE A 292 22.39 -12.86 15.66
CA PHE A 292 21.03 -13.27 15.95
C PHE A 292 20.21 -12.14 16.59
N SER A 293 20.81 -11.43 17.57
CA SER A 293 20.19 -10.29 18.23
C SER A 293 19.83 -9.18 17.25
N GLY A 294 20.76 -8.85 16.32
CA GLY A 294 20.51 -7.86 15.26
C GLY A 294 19.37 -8.26 14.30
N ALA A 295 19.35 -9.53 13.89
CA ALA A 295 18.31 -10.07 13.03
C ALA A 295 16.93 -10.07 13.70
N PHE A 296 16.88 -10.40 15.01
CA PHE A 296 15.65 -10.36 15.79
C PHE A 296 15.06 -8.94 15.85
N LEU A 297 15.91 -7.93 16.07
CA LEU A 297 15.47 -6.53 16.08
C LEU A 297 14.90 -6.12 14.70
N GLN A 298 15.55 -6.51 13.61
CA GLN A 298 15.08 -6.23 12.25
C GLN A 298 13.74 -6.91 11.95
N MET A 299 13.57 -8.15 12.40
CA MET A 299 12.31 -8.89 12.25
C MET A 299 11.18 -8.22 13.02
N THR A 300 11.45 -7.75 14.24
CA THR A 300 10.45 -7.06 15.06
C THR A 300 9.92 -5.80 14.38
N ARG A 301 10.79 -5.03 13.71
CA ARG A 301 10.38 -3.84 12.93
C ARG A 301 9.47 -4.19 11.75
N SER A 302 9.66 -5.33 11.13
CA SER A 302 8.85 -5.77 9.99
C SER A 302 7.43 -6.25 10.36
N LEU A 303 7.17 -6.52 11.65
CA LEU A 303 5.84 -6.96 12.12
C LEU A 303 4.74 -5.92 11.88
N ALA A 304 5.06 -4.63 12.00
CA ALA A 304 4.09 -3.55 11.74
C ALA A 304 3.68 -3.54 10.26
N SER A 305 4.63 -3.65 9.34
CA SER A 305 4.37 -3.76 7.90
C SER A 305 3.57 -5.02 7.57
N ALA A 306 3.91 -6.16 8.20
CA ALA A 306 3.16 -7.40 8.05
C ALA A 306 1.69 -7.26 8.49
N ARG A 307 1.42 -6.53 9.58
CA ARG A 307 0.06 -6.28 10.04
C ARG A 307 -0.73 -5.44 9.03
N ARG A 308 -0.16 -4.34 8.51
CA ARG A 308 -0.81 -3.49 7.51
C ARG A 308 -1.12 -4.23 6.21
N ILE A 309 -0.20 -5.06 5.73
CA ILE A 309 -0.43 -5.91 4.55
C ILE A 309 -1.55 -6.92 4.81
N ARG A 310 -1.56 -7.55 6.00
CA ARG A 310 -2.64 -8.48 6.36
C ARG A 310 -4.01 -7.81 6.34
N GLU A 311 -4.13 -6.58 6.85
CA GLU A 311 -5.39 -5.82 6.82
C GLU A 311 -5.96 -5.78 5.40
N VAL A 312 -5.14 -5.47 4.38
CA VAL A 312 -5.56 -5.47 2.98
C VAL A 312 -5.94 -6.87 2.49
N LEU A 313 -5.14 -7.89 2.83
CA LEU A 313 -5.38 -9.26 2.35
C LEU A 313 -6.57 -9.95 3.02
N THR A 314 -7.02 -9.47 4.18
CA THR A 314 -8.16 -10.04 4.92
C THR A 314 -9.43 -9.22 4.80
N GLU A 315 -9.34 -8.02 4.25
CA GLU A 315 -10.49 -7.18 3.97
C GLU A 315 -11.40 -7.87 2.96
N GLN A 316 -12.69 -7.86 3.23
CA GLN A 316 -13.69 -8.45 2.35
C GLN A 316 -14.58 -7.31 1.81
N PRO A 317 -14.94 -7.33 0.52
CA PRO A 317 -15.93 -6.41 0.00
C PRO A 317 -17.30 -6.69 0.65
N ASP A 318 -18.02 -5.64 0.99
CA ASP A 318 -19.38 -5.73 1.55
C ASP A 318 -20.39 -6.08 0.45
N LEU A 319 -20.09 -5.69 -0.81
CA LEU A 319 -20.94 -5.95 -1.95
C LEU A 319 -20.66 -7.33 -2.56
N ALA A 320 -21.68 -8.16 -2.59
CA ALA A 320 -21.64 -9.47 -3.25
C ALA A 320 -22.83 -9.63 -4.21
N ASN A 321 -22.62 -10.41 -5.25
CA ASN A 321 -23.72 -10.82 -6.13
C ASN A 321 -24.71 -11.71 -5.37
N ALA A 322 -26.00 -11.65 -5.76
CA ALA A 322 -27.01 -12.61 -5.30
C ALA A 322 -26.61 -14.04 -5.70
N ALA A 323 -27.24 -15.04 -5.09
CA ALA A 323 -26.98 -16.44 -5.41
C ALA A 323 -27.34 -16.79 -6.88
N GLU A 324 -28.39 -16.15 -7.41
CA GLU A 324 -28.83 -16.26 -8.80
C GLU A 324 -28.99 -14.83 -9.36
N PRO A 325 -27.86 -14.18 -9.76
CA PRO A 325 -27.92 -12.81 -10.22
C PRO A 325 -28.54 -12.68 -11.62
N VAL A 326 -29.19 -11.58 -11.87
CA VAL A 326 -29.79 -11.26 -13.17
C VAL A 326 -28.78 -10.53 -14.04
N ASP A 327 -28.55 -11.02 -15.26
CA ASP A 327 -27.51 -10.53 -16.16
C ASP A 327 -27.99 -9.41 -17.11
N THR A 328 -29.25 -9.03 -17.06
CA THR A 328 -29.78 -8.01 -18.00
C THR A 328 -30.67 -7.00 -17.31
N VAL A 329 -30.41 -5.72 -17.59
CA VAL A 329 -31.25 -4.59 -17.19
C VAL A 329 -32.22 -4.26 -18.33
N PRO A 330 -33.55 -4.37 -18.14
CA PRO A 330 -34.50 -4.26 -19.25
C PRO A 330 -34.65 -2.82 -19.78
N ASN A 331 -34.68 -1.84 -18.90
CA ASN A 331 -34.82 -0.43 -19.23
C ASN A 331 -34.19 0.47 -18.17
N GLY A 332 -34.26 1.79 -18.37
CA GLY A 332 -33.67 2.80 -17.49
C GLY A 332 -34.62 3.35 -16.41
N GLN A 333 -35.75 2.71 -16.10
CA GLN A 333 -36.61 3.13 -14.98
C GLN A 333 -35.86 3.04 -13.65
N ILE A 334 -36.03 4.02 -12.76
CA ILE A 334 -35.37 4.04 -11.45
C ILE A 334 -36.39 4.33 -10.37
N ASP A 335 -36.40 3.50 -9.33
CA ASP A 335 -37.28 3.69 -8.17
C ASP A 335 -36.46 3.66 -6.87
N PHE A 336 -36.68 4.67 -6.03
CA PHE A 336 -36.21 4.70 -4.65
C PHE A 336 -37.42 4.52 -3.75
N GLU A 337 -37.45 3.52 -2.90
CA GLU A 337 -38.54 3.17 -2.01
C GLU A 337 -38.10 3.29 -0.55
N GLY A 338 -38.34 4.42 0.12
CA GLY A 338 -37.99 4.67 1.53
C GLY A 338 -36.49 4.57 1.81
N VAL A 339 -35.64 5.04 0.89
CA VAL A 339 -34.22 4.83 0.93
C VAL A 339 -33.53 5.74 1.94
N SER A 340 -32.79 5.12 2.88
CA SER A 340 -31.86 5.81 3.78
C SER A 340 -30.46 5.25 3.61
N PHE A 341 -29.44 6.10 3.76
CA PHE A 341 -28.05 5.70 3.58
C PHE A 341 -27.09 6.38 4.58
N LYS A 342 -26.13 5.62 5.09
CA LYS A 342 -25.01 6.08 5.92
C LYS A 342 -23.70 5.53 5.39
N TYR A 343 -22.69 6.38 5.23
CA TYR A 343 -21.31 5.95 4.88
C TYR A 343 -20.63 5.15 5.99
N ASN A 344 -21.03 5.39 7.23
CA ASN A 344 -20.53 4.64 8.39
C ASN A 344 -21.70 4.27 9.29
N ALA A 345 -21.84 2.99 9.61
CA ALA A 345 -22.91 2.49 10.48
C ALA A 345 -22.96 3.19 11.87
N ALA A 346 -21.79 3.67 12.36
CA ALA A 346 -21.71 4.41 13.62
C ALA A 346 -22.07 5.90 13.49
N ALA A 347 -22.32 6.42 12.27
CA ALA A 347 -22.68 7.82 12.08
C ALA A 347 -24.05 8.13 12.70
N GLN A 348 -24.13 9.24 13.45
CA GLN A 348 -25.38 9.68 14.08
C GLN A 348 -26.40 10.22 13.03
N LYS A 349 -25.91 10.87 11.96
CA LYS A 349 -26.76 11.45 10.89
C LYS A 349 -26.63 10.61 9.62
N SER A 350 -27.77 10.28 9.00
CA SER A 350 -27.82 9.67 7.68
C SER A 350 -27.41 10.69 6.61
N ALA A 351 -26.72 10.24 5.56
CA ALA A 351 -26.45 11.06 4.38
C ALA A 351 -27.71 11.24 3.53
N LEU A 352 -28.52 10.17 3.43
CA LEU A 352 -29.86 10.20 2.83
C LEU A 352 -30.87 9.67 3.85
N SER A 353 -32.09 10.25 3.87
CA SER A 353 -33.13 9.86 4.82
C SER A 353 -34.50 9.82 4.11
N ASP A 354 -35.07 8.61 4.08
CA ASP A 354 -36.45 8.35 3.61
C ASP A 354 -36.75 8.92 2.21
N ILE A 355 -35.87 8.59 1.25
CA ILE A 355 -36.06 9.02 -0.15
C ILE A 355 -37.02 8.07 -0.84
N THR A 356 -38.15 8.63 -1.31
CA THR A 356 -39.10 7.93 -2.18
C THR A 356 -39.27 8.74 -3.47
N LEU A 357 -38.78 8.19 -4.60
CA LEU A 357 -38.70 8.86 -5.89
C LEU A 357 -38.88 7.85 -7.02
N HIS A 358 -39.75 8.19 -7.98
CA HIS A 358 -39.95 7.42 -9.20
C HIS A 358 -39.47 8.21 -10.42
N ILE A 359 -38.61 7.59 -11.23
CA ILE A 359 -38.06 8.15 -12.47
C ILE A 359 -38.43 7.21 -13.62
N PRO A 360 -39.31 7.61 -14.54
CA PRO A 360 -39.65 6.82 -15.72
C PRO A 360 -38.45 6.58 -16.66
N ALA A 361 -38.50 5.49 -17.41
CA ALA A 361 -37.46 5.20 -18.40
C ALA A 361 -37.47 6.24 -19.54
N GLY A 362 -36.28 6.68 -19.95
CA GLY A 362 -36.06 7.62 -21.06
C GLY A 362 -36.12 9.11 -20.66
N GLU A 363 -36.58 9.43 -19.46
CA GLU A 363 -36.67 10.83 -19.00
C GLU A 363 -35.31 11.44 -18.67
N THR A 364 -35.25 12.75 -18.79
CA THR A 364 -34.10 13.57 -18.32
C THR A 364 -34.48 14.20 -16.98
N VAL A 365 -33.73 13.87 -15.95
CA VAL A 365 -33.94 14.34 -14.57
C VAL A 365 -32.82 15.25 -14.13
N GLY A 366 -33.17 16.48 -13.75
CA GLY A 366 -32.27 17.42 -13.10
C GLY A 366 -32.23 17.21 -11.59
N ILE A 367 -31.08 17.14 -10.96
CA ILE A 367 -30.95 17.05 -9.51
C ILE A 367 -30.20 18.27 -9.00
N ILE A 368 -30.90 19.09 -8.18
CA ILE A 368 -30.34 20.31 -7.60
C ILE A 368 -30.40 20.29 -6.07
N GLY A 369 -29.71 21.21 -5.44
CA GLY A 369 -29.63 21.37 -3.97
C GLY A 369 -28.33 22.00 -3.53
N GLY A 370 -28.26 22.42 -2.29
CA GLY A 370 -27.09 23.03 -1.69
C GLY A 370 -25.86 22.11 -1.68
N THR A 371 -24.69 22.68 -1.41
CA THR A 371 -23.46 21.87 -1.17
C THR A 371 -23.67 20.99 0.05
N GLY A 372 -23.37 19.69 -0.07
CA GLY A 372 -23.58 18.73 1.01
C GLY A 372 -24.99 18.16 1.12
N SER A 373 -25.93 18.47 0.21
CA SER A 373 -27.29 17.90 0.20
C SER A 373 -27.39 16.43 -0.24
N ALA A 374 -26.25 15.75 -0.42
CA ALA A 374 -26.12 14.32 -0.76
C ALA A 374 -26.57 13.93 -2.20
N LYS A 375 -26.52 14.85 -3.17
CA LYS A 375 -26.86 14.58 -4.59
C LYS A 375 -26.01 13.45 -5.19
N THR A 376 -24.69 13.54 -5.06
CA THR A 376 -23.74 12.50 -5.49
C THR A 376 -24.02 11.16 -4.81
N THR A 377 -24.34 11.18 -3.52
CA THR A 377 -24.69 9.96 -2.76
C THR A 377 -25.92 9.28 -3.34
N LEU A 378 -26.96 10.04 -3.70
CA LEU A 378 -28.19 9.48 -4.28
C LEU A 378 -27.89 8.71 -5.57
N VAL A 379 -27.15 9.32 -6.49
CA VAL A 379 -26.88 8.69 -7.80
C VAL A 379 -25.88 7.54 -7.71
N GLN A 380 -25.00 7.49 -6.70
CA GLN A 380 -24.06 6.39 -6.47
C GLN A 380 -24.74 5.09 -6.04
N LEU A 381 -25.97 5.15 -5.50
CA LEU A 381 -26.75 3.97 -5.15
C LEU A 381 -27.32 3.26 -6.39
N ILE A 382 -27.51 3.96 -7.51
CA ILE A 382 -28.09 3.40 -8.74
C ILE A 382 -27.18 2.32 -9.36
N PRO A 383 -25.87 2.56 -9.63
CA PRO A 383 -24.96 1.53 -10.10
C PRO A 383 -24.46 0.63 -8.97
N ARG A 384 -25.08 0.69 -7.79
CA ARG A 384 -24.72 -0.08 -6.60
C ARG A 384 -23.23 0.06 -6.29
N LEU A 385 -22.74 1.33 -6.17
CA LEU A 385 -21.40 1.59 -5.62
C LEU A 385 -21.41 1.44 -4.10
N TYR A 386 -22.57 1.64 -3.48
CA TYR A 386 -22.89 1.35 -2.09
C TYR A 386 -24.27 0.70 -2.04
N ASP A 387 -24.54 -0.09 -1.02
CA ASP A 387 -25.88 -0.58 -0.71
C ASP A 387 -26.64 0.41 0.20
N ALA A 388 -27.92 0.61 -0.03
CA ALA A 388 -28.78 1.37 0.87
C ALA A 388 -28.81 0.73 2.27
N THR A 389 -28.75 1.56 3.32
CA THR A 389 -28.86 1.11 4.72
C THR A 389 -30.27 0.64 5.04
N GLU A 390 -31.28 1.35 4.52
CA GLU A 390 -32.71 1.03 4.65
C GLU A 390 -33.40 1.34 3.32
N GLY A 391 -34.50 0.65 3.05
CA GLY A 391 -35.27 0.80 1.82
C GLY A 391 -34.68 0.01 0.65
N THR A 392 -35.17 0.32 -0.55
CA THR A 392 -34.86 -0.40 -1.77
C THR A 392 -34.61 0.56 -2.94
N VAL A 393 -33.51 0.34 -3.67
CA VAL A 393 -33.25 1.00 -4.96
C VAL A 393 -33.52 -0.01 -6.08
N LYS A 394 -34.32 0.39 -7.06
CA LYS A 394 -34.65 -0.47 -8.20
C LYS A 394 -34.21 0.19 -9.51
N VAL A 395 -33.74 -0.62 -10.45
CA VAL A 395 -33.46 -0.24 -11.84
C VAL A 395 -34.20 -1.21 -12.75
N GLY A 396 -34.94 -0.69 -13.75
CA GLY A 396 -35.78 -1.52 -14.62
C GLY A 396 -36.83 -2.34 -13.86
N GLY A 397 -37.34 -1.78 -12.74
CA GLY A 397 -38.38 -2.40 -11.90
C GLY A 397 -37.87 -3.50 -10.96
N ARG A 398 -36.54 -3.76 -10.86
CA ARG A 398 -35.95 -4.80 -10.02
C ARG A 398 -34.92 -4.20 -9.07
N ASP A 399 -34.81 -4.76 -7.85
CA ASP A 399 -33.81 -4.34 -6.85
C ASP A 399 -32.39 -4.45 -7.42
N VAL A 400 -31.56 -3.43 -7.21
CA VAL A 400 -30.17 -3.41 -7.66
C VAL A 400 -29.33 -4.55 -7.05
N ARG A 401 -29.75 -5.11 -5.91
CA ARG A 401 -29.10 -6.22 -5.22
C ARG A 401 -29.30 -7.57 -5.93
N ASP A 402 -30.33 -7.68 -6.77
CA ASP A 402 -30.63 -8.92 -7.51
C ASP A 402 -29.85 -9.05 -8.82
N TYR A 403 -29.22 -7.98 -9.29
CA TYR A 403 -28.42 -7.99 -10.51
C TYR A 403 -27.00 -8.51 -10.27
N ASP A 404 -26.41 -9.08 -11.34
CA ASP A 404 -24.95 -9.15 -11.43
C ASP A 404 -24.36 -7.74 -11.44
N LEU A 405 -23.35 -7.50 -10.60
CA LEU A 405 -22.74 -6.17 -10.46
C LEU A 405 -22.14 -5.65 -11.78
N THR A 406 -21.61 -6.55 -12.61
CA THR A 406 -21.05 -6.17 -13.91
C THR A 406 -22.17 -5.77 -14.86
N ALA A 407 -23.23 -6.58 -14.95
CA ALA A 407 -24.38 -6.30 -15.81
C ALA A 407 -25.10 -5.00 -15.42
N LEU A 408 -25.30 -4.75 -14.12
CA LEU A 408 -25.88 -3.50 -13.64
C LEU A 408 -24.99 -2.30 -13.99
N ARG A 409 -23.69 -2.40 -13.70
CA ARG A 409 -22.74 -1.32 -13.96
C ARG A 409 -22.49 -1.10 -15.44
N ASP A 410 -22.69 -2.10 -16.29
CA ASP A 410 -22.66 -1.95 -17.74
C ASP A 410 -23.89 -1.22 -18.27
N ALA A 411 -25.04 -1.43 -17.66
CA ALA A 411 -26.26 -0.71 -18.01
C ALA A 411 -26.32 0.72 -17.45
N VAL A 412 -25.48 1.07 -16.48
CA VAL A 412 -25.43 2.42 -15.87
C VAL A 412 -24.10 3.08 -16.18
N GLY A 413 -24.12 4.11 -17.01
CA GLY A 413 -22.97 4.97 -17.29
C GLY A 413 -22.91 6.13 -16.30
N ILE A 414 -21.76 6.37 -15.70
CA ILE A 414 -21.55 7.52 -14.81
C ILE A 414 -20.35 8.35 -15.22
N VAL A 415 -20.53 9.65 -15.37
CA VAL A 415 -19.47 10.64 -15.51
C VAL A 415 -19.26 11.30 -14.16
N LEU A 416 -18.17 10.95 -13.49
CA LEU A 416 -17.85 11.41 -12.14
C LEU A 416 -17.44 12.89 -12.11
N GLN A 417 -17.65 13.56 -10.99
CA GLN A 417 -17.22 14.94 -10.76
C GLN A 417 -15.71 15.16 -11.02
N LYS A 418 -14.86 14.20 -10.61
CA LYS A 418 -13.43 14.21 -10.95
C LYS A 418 -13.22 13.43 -12.25
N ASN A 419 -12.95 14.17 -13.34
CA ASN A 419 -12.67 13.59 -14.64
C ASN A 419 -11.27 12.98 -14.70
N LEU A 420 -11.18 11.65 -14.54
CA LEU A 420 -9.92 10.91 -14.55
C LEU A 420 -9.69 10.25 -15.91
N LEU A 421 -8.52 10.54 -16.49
CA LEU A 421 -7.99 9.86 -17.67
C LEU A 421 -6.76 9.04 -17.27
N PHE A 422 -6.62 7.90 -17.91
CA PHE A 422 -5.47 7.02 -17.70
C PHE A 422 -4.32 7.44 -18.62
N SER A 423 -3.10 7.09 -18.26
CA SER A 423 -1.93 7.21 -19.14
C SER A 423 -2.14 6.38 -20.40
N GLY A 424 -1.68 6.89 -21.53
CA GLY A 424 -1.87 6.29 -22.83
C GLY A 424 -2.59 7.23 -23.78
N THR A 425 -3.07 6.72 -24.90
CA THR A 425 -3.69 7.52 -25.96
C THR A 425 -5.15 7.87 -25.66
N ILE A 426 -5.72 8.82 -26.40
CA ILE A 426 -7.17 9.10 -26.39
C ILE A 426 -7.94 7.83 -26.75
N ARG A 427 -7.49 7.11 -27.78
CA ARG A 427 -8.06 5.81 -28.22
C ARG A 427 -8.14 4.82 -27.07
N ASP A 428 -7.04 4.63 -26.32
CA ASP A 428 -6.98 3.72 -25.19
C ASP A 428 -7.99 4.11 -24.11
N ASN A 429 -8.10 5.40 -23.81
CA ASN A 429 -9.05 5.92 -22.82
C ASN A 429 -10.50 5.75 -23.25
N LEU A 430 -10.84 5.96 -24.51
CA LEU A 430 -12.19 5.76 -25.05
C LEU A 430 -12.59 4.27 -25.03
N LYS A 431 -11.66 3.37 -25.33
CA LYS A 431 -11.86 1.92 -25.31
C LYS A 431 -12.16 1.34 -23.91
N TRP A 432 -12.00 2.11 -22.85
CA TRP A 432 -12.52 1.72 -21.52
C TRP A 432 -14.06 1.68 -21.50
N GLY A 433 -14.73 2.45 -22.35
CA GLY A 433 -16.18 2.37 -22.50
C GLY A 433 -16.63 1.14 -23.28
N ASN A 434 -15.89 0.82 -24.37
CA ASN A 434 -16.10 -0.38 -25.18
C ASN A 434 -14.77 -0.80 -25.82
N PRO A 435 -14.15 -1.92 -25.34
CA PRO A 435 -12.86 -2.40 -25.85
C PRO A 435 -12.87 -2.74 -27.33
N ASP A 436 -14.03 -3.18 -27.86
CA ASP A 436 -14.20 -3.66 -29.23
C ASP A 436 -14.71 -2.56 -30.19
N ALA A 437 -14.83 -1.31 -29.69
CA ALA A 437 -15.34 -0.20 -30.50
C ALA A 437 -14.47 0.05 -31.73
N ALA A 438 -15.11 0.08 -32.91
CA ALA A 438 -14.48 0.49 -34.15
C ALA A 438 -14.17 2.00 -34.14
N GLU A 439 -13.22 2.43 -34.95
CA GLU A 439 -12.80 3.84 -35.01
C GLU A 439 -13.96 4.80 -35.28
N GLU A 440 -14.88 4.40 -36.16
CA GLU A 440 -16.07 5.17 -36.49
C GLU A 440 -16.96 5.42 -35.26
N GLN A 441 -17.08 4.42 -34.36
CA GLN A 441 -17.84 4.53 -33.10
C GLN A 441 -17.12 5.46 -32.11
N LEU A 442 -15.78 5.37 -32.03
CA LEU A 442 -14.98 6.28 -31.21
C LEU A 442 -15.17 7.74 -31.66
N LEU A 443 -15.09 8.00 -32.95
CA LEU A 443 -15.30 9.33 -33.51
C LEU A 443 -16.74 9.81 -33.36
N ALA A 444 -17.74 8.93 -33.51
CA ALA A 444 -19.15 9.26 -33.26
C ALA A 444 -19.39 9.68 -31.79
N ALA A 445 -18.81 8.94 -30.83
CA ALA A 445 -18.88 9.30 -29.42
C ALA A 445 -18.16 10.62 -29.12
N CYS A 446 -17.01 10.88 -29.77
CA CYS A 446 -16.31 12.17 -29.67
C CYS A 446 -17.17 13.33 -30.19
N ARG A 447 -17.87 13.16 -31.32
CA ARG A 447 -18.80 14.17 -31.86
C ARG A 447 -19.96 14.42 -30.91
N ALA A 448 -20.58 13.38 -30.36
CA ALA A 448 -21.69 13.52 -29.40
C ALA A 448 -21.24 14.23 -28.11
N ALA A 449 -19.99 14.10 -27.72
CA ALA A 449 -19.39 14.80 -26.57
C ALA A 449 -18.72 16.13 -26.96
N HIS A 450 -18.83 16.61 -28.21
CA HIS A 450 -18.12 17.79 -28.73
C HIS A 450 -16.59 17.73 -28.52
N ALA A 451 -16.01 16.54 -28.50
CA ALA A 451 -14.58 16.35 -28.38
C ALA A 451 -13.84 16.43 -29.72
N ASP A 452 -14.55 16.28 -30.84
CA ASP A 452 -14.06 16.43 -32.21
C ASP A 452 -13.43 17.80 -32.47
N GLU A 453 -14.00 18.88 -31.94
CA GLU A 453 -13.51 20.24 -32.11
C GLU A 453 -12.01 20.42 -31.75
N PHE A 454 -11.53 19.73 -30.71
CA PHE A 454 -10.13 19.80 -30.34
C PHE A 454 -9.33 18.61 -30.85
N LEU A 455 -9.97 17.46 -31.06
CA LEU A 455 -9.35 16.26 -31.61
C LEU A 455 -8.79 16.51 -33.01
N ASP A 456 -9.55 17.22 -33.86
CA ASP A 456 -9.16 17.61 -35.22
C ASP A 456 -7.93 18.55 -35.26
N ARG A 457 -7.64 19.21 -34.14
CA ARG A 457 -6.47 20.11 -34.00
C ARG A 457 -5.24 19.39 -33.45
N MET A 458 -5.39 18.15 -32.98
CA MET A 458 -4.28 17.36 -32.45
C MET A 458 -3.55 16.63 -33.58
N PRO A 459 -2.20 16.74 -33.66
CA PRO A 459 -1.44 16.15 -34.74
C PRO A 459 -1.66 14.65 -34.95
N ASP A 460 -1.81 13.92 -33.81
CA ASP A 460 -1.95 12.46 -33.78
C ASP A 460 -3.41 12.01 -33.61
N GLY A 461 -4.39 12.94 -33.60
CA GLY A 461 -5.82 12.63 -33.46
C GLY A 461 -6.11 11.72 -32.25
N LEU A 462 -6.78 10.59 -32.50
CA LEU A 462 -7.09 9.59 -31.45
C LEU A 462 -5.85 8.96 -30.80
N ASP A 463 -4.70 8.96 -31.46
CA ASP A 463 -3.46 8.35 -30.97
C ASP A 463 -2.58 9.35 -30.17
N THR A 464 -3.11 10.57 -29.92
CA THR A 464 -2.46 11.55 -29.05
C THR A 464 -2.29 11.03 -27.64
N ASP A 465 -1.05 11.08 -27.11
CA ASP A 465 -0.71 10.68 -25.73
C ASP A 465 -1.22 11.72 -24.72
N LEU A 466 -1.97 11.26 -23.74
CA LEU A 466 -2.57 12.09 -22.70
C LEU A 466 -1.64 12.34 -21.50
N GLY A 467 -0.57 11.56 -21.36
CA GLY A 467 0.28 11.57 -20.17
C GLY A 467 -0.45 11.09 -18.90
N GLN A 468 0.25 11.09 -17.78
CA GLN A 468 -0.30 10.62 -16.51
C GLN A 468 -1.45 11.54 -16.02
N GLY A 469 -2.64 10.98 -15.85
CA GLY A 469 -3.83 11.72 -15.42
C GLY A 469 -4.33 12.77 -16.43
N GLY A 470 -3.93 12.64 -17.70
CA GLY A 470 -4.33 13.54 -18.77
C GLY A 470 -3.74 14.95 -18.64
N VAL A 471 -2.47 15.08 -18.20
CA VAL A 471 -1.81 16.40 -18.02
C VAL A 471 -1.71 17.21 -19.29
N ASN A 472 -1.77 16.57 -20.47
CA ASN A 472 -1.63 17.20 -21.78
C ASN A 472 -2.94 17.81 -22.29
N VAL A 473 -4.05 17.70 -21.56
CA VAL A 473 -5.35 18.23 -21.96
C VAL A 473 -6.00 19.08 -20.86
N SER A 474 -6.79 20.08 -21.29
CA SER A 474 -7.49 20.97 -20.35
C SER A 474 -8.61 20.25 -19.59
N GLY A 475 -9.11 20.88 -18.50
CA GLY A 475 -10.21 20.32 -17.70
C GLY A 475 -11.46 20.02 -18.52
N GLY A 476 -11.88 20.96 -19.39
CA GLY A 476 -13.03 20.78 -20.28
C GLY A 476 -12.80 19.70 -21.37
N GLN A 477 -11.56 19.54 -21.86
CA GLN A 477 -11.21 18.44 -22.78
C GLN A 477 -11.26 17.09 -22.08
N LYS A 478 -10.72 16.98 -20.83
CA LYS A 478 -10.85 15.75 -20.01
C LYS A 478 -12.29 15.36 -19.84
N GLN A 479 -13.12 16.32 -19.51
CA GLN A 479 -14.53 16.11 -19.28
C GLN A 479 -15.24 15.56 -20.51
N ARG A 480 -15.02 16.19 -21.68
CA ARG A 480 -15.60 15.74 -22.96
C ARG A 480 -15.14 14.32 -23.34
N LEU A 481 -13.88 13.98 -23.10
CA LEU A 481 -13.38 12.61 -23.29
C LEU A 481 -14.00 11.60 -22.30
N CYS A 482 -14.23 11.98 -21.05
CA CYS A 482 -14.95 11.14 -20.09
C CYS A 482 -16.41 10.91 -20.49
N ILE A 483 -17.08 11.94 -21.04
CA ILE A 483 -18.43 11.83 -21.60
C ILE A 483 -18.42 10.87 -22.80
N ALA A 484 -17.54 11.06 -23.77
CA ALA A 484 -17.41 10.19 -24.95
C ALA A 484 -17.18 8.73 -24.55
N ARG A 485 -16.28 8.49 -23.57
CA ARG A 485 -16.02 7.15 -23.00
C ARG A 485 -17.28 6.52 -22.42
N THR A 486 -18.09 7.30 -21.71
CA THR A 486 -19.32 6.79 -21.09
C THR A 486 -20.40 6.51 -22.11
N LEU A 487 -20.52 7.32 -23.16
CA LEU A 487 -21.46 7.09 -24.27
C LEU A 487 -21.17 5.81 -25.06
N LEU A 488 -19.89 5.44 -25.23
CA LEU A 488 -19.47 4.19 -25.90
C LEU A 488 -19.96 2.93 -25.19
N LYS A 489 -20.37 3.04 -23.94
CA LYS A 489 -20.94 1.94 -23.15
C LYS A 489 -22.38 1.59 -23.55
N HIS A 490 -23.05 2.47 -24.28
CA HIS A 490 -24.48 2.36 -24.64
C HIS A 490 -25.38 2.05 -23.43
N PRO A 491 -25.29 2.83 -22.35
CA PRO A 491 -25.99 2.53 -21.10
C PRO A 491 -27.52 2.75 -21.23
N LYS A 492 -28.30 2.12 -20.34
CA LYS A 492 -29.73 2.38 -20.15
C LYS A 492 -29.99 3.59 -19.26
N VAL A 493 -29.07 3.86 -18.34
CA VAL A 493 -29.07 5.01 -17.44
C VAL A 493 -27.75 5.75 -17.58
N LEU A 494 -27.79 7.06 -17.74
CA LEU A 494 -26.64 7.93 -17.88
C LEU A 494 -26.65 9.00 -16.78
N ILE A 495 -25.62 9.02 -15.97
CA ILE A 495 -25.49 9.91 -14.81
C ILE A 495 -24.35 10.90 -15.05
N PHE A 496 -24.65 12.19 -14.91
CA PHE A 496 -23.70 13.29 -14.94
C PHE A 496 -23.59 13.92 -13.55
N ASP A 497 -22.52 13.63 -12.82
CA ASP A 497 -22.30 14.17 -11.48
C ASP A 497 -21.45 15.45 -11.57
N ASP A 498 -22.13 16.61 -11.61
CA ASP A 498 -21.53 17.98 -11.74
C ASP A 498 -20.48 18.08 -12.86
N SER A 499 -20.67 17.25 -13.88
CA SER A 499 -19.66 16.99 -14.90
C SER A 499 -19.74 17.93 -16.11
N THR A 500 -20.55 19.01 -16.06
CA THR A 500 -20.60 20.05 -17.09
C THR A 500 -20.04 21.40 -16.62
N SER A 501 -19.65 21.52 -15.37
CA SER A 501 -19.21 22.77 -14.75
C SER A 501 -17.88 23.34 -15.30
N ALA A 502 -17.03 22.51 -15.91
CA ALA A 502 -15.75 22.90 -16.50
C ALA A 502 -15.82 23.19 -18.01
N VAL A 503 -16.99 23.07 -18.64
CA VAL A 503 -17.21 23.32 -20.07
C VAL A 503 -17.87 24.69 -20.24
N ASP A 504 -17.57 25.37 -21.33
CA ASP A 504 -18.27 26.62 -21.68
C ASP A 504 -19.74 26.39 -22.04
N THR A 505 -20.56 27.42 -21.90
CA THR A 505 -22.01 27.33 -22.05
C THR A 505 -22.45 26.87 -23.46
N ALA A 506 -21.68 27.21 -24.51
CA ALA A 506 -22.03 26.82 -25.88
C ALA A 506 -21.81 25.32 -26.08
N THR A 507 -20.65 24.80 -25.63
CA THR A 507 -20.32 23.37 -25.66
C THR A 507 -21.28 22.55 -24.78
N GLU A 508 -21.64 23.04 -23.59
CA GLU A 508 -22.62 22.38 -22.71
C GLU A 508 -24.00 22.27 -23.41
N SER A 509 -24.46 23.34 -24.09
CA SER A 509 -25.69 23.33 -24.86
C SER A 509 -25.63 22.32 -26.02
N GLY A 510 -24.47 22.18 -26.67
CA GLY A 510 -24.26 21.19 -27.74
C GLY A 510 -24.34 19.77 -27.22
N ILE A 511 -23.65 19.47 -26.11
CA ILE A 511 -23.69 18.15 -25.46
C ILE A 511 -25.11 17.81 -25.06
N ARG A 512 -25.89 18.75 -24.46
CA ARG A 512 -27.28 18.52 -24.08
C ARG A 512 -28.16 18.19 -25.28
N ARG A 513 -27.96 18.85 -26.43
CA ARG A 513 -28.72 18.52 -27.66
C ARG A 513 -28.39 17.11 -28.15
N ALA A 514 -27.14 16.72 -28.16
CA ALA A 514 -26.75 15.37 -28.54
C ALA A 514 -27.31 14.30 -27.57
N LEU A 515 -27.35 14.60 -26.27
CA LEU A 515 -27.97 13.73 -25.26
C LEU A 515 -29.51 13.64 -25.39
N ALA A 516 -30.18 14.70 -25.85
CA ALA A 516 -31.62 14.70 -26.07
C ALA A 516 -32.05 13.75 -27.20
N GLU A 517 -31.16 13.45 -28.16
CA GLU A 517 -31.38 12.46 -29.23
C GLU A 517 -31.43 11.01 -28.71
N LEU A 518 -30.91 10.75 -27.52
CA LEU A 518 -30.91 9.44 -26.87
C LEU A 518 -32.24 9.20 -26.11
N THR A 519 -33.33 8.95 -26.82
CA THR A 519 -34.67 8.84 -26.24
C THR A 519 -34.88 7.63 -25.33
N ASP A 520 -34.17 6.53 -25.57
CA ASP A 520 -34.30 5.28 -24.80
C ASP A 520 -33.41 5.23 -23.56
N VAL A 521 -32.67 6.31 -23.27
CA VAL A 521 -31.70 6.39 -22.15
C VAL A 521 -32.22 7.35 -21.10
N THR A 522 -32.34 6.89 -19.86
CA THR A 522 -32.67 7.77 -18.71
C THR A 522 -31.44 8.58 -18.32
N LYS A 523 -31.57 9.89 -18.21
CA LYS A 523 -30.47 10.81 -17.94
C LYS A 523 -30.68 11.52 -16.61
N LEU A 524 -29.69 11.41 -15.71
CA LEU A 524 -29.65 12.14 -14.45
C LEU A 524 -28.53 13.16 -14.50
N ILE A 525 -28.86 14.43 -14.33
CA ILE A 525 -27.93 15.55 -14.41
C ILE A 525 -27.90 16.24 -13.05
N ILE A 526 -26.83 16.02 -12.30
CA ILE A 526 -26.55 16.81 -11.10
C ILE A 526 -25.89 18.11 -11.55
N ALA A 527 -26.53 19.23 -11.22
CA ALA A 527 -25.99 20.54 -11.55
C ALA A 527 -26.13 21.53 -10.39
N GLN A 528 -25.21 22.50 -10.36
CA GLN A 528 -25.28 23.63 -9.45
C GLN A 528 -26.02 24.80 -10.08
N ARG A 529 -26.08 24.85 -11.43
CA ARG A 529 -26.78 25.90 -12.18
C ARG A 529 -28.13 25.40 -12.65
N ILE A 530 -29.19 26.21 -12.40
CA ILE A 530 -30.56 25.90 -12.89
C ILE A 530 -30.59 25.86 -14.42
N SER A 531 -29.82 26.72 -15.11
CA SER A 531 -29.72 26.72 -16.56
C SER A 531 -29.34 25.38 -17.17
N SER A 532 -28.62 24.52 -16.42
CA SER A 532 -28.23 23.18 -16.87
C SER A 532 -29.34 22.15 -16.78
N VAL A 533 -30.38 22.38 -15.97
CA VAL A 533 -31.48 21.43 -15.71
C VAL A 533 -32.88 21.99 -16.02
N GLN A 534 -33.02 23.25 -16.38
CA GLN A 534 -34.33 23.87 -16.63
C GLN A 534 -35.14 23.23 -17.78
N SER A 535 -34.48 22.54 -18.69
CA SER A 535 -35.09 21.80 -19.81
C SER A 535 -35.30 20.30 -19.49
N ALA A 536 -35.05 19.88 -18.25
CA ALA A 536 -35.29 18.50 -17.82
C ALA A 536 -36.81 18.23 -17.72
N ASP A 537 -37.18 16.98 -17.98
CA ASP A 537 -38.58 16.52 -17.86
C ASP A 537 -39.02 16.55 -16.40
N LEU A 538 -38.08 16.29 -15.47
CA LEU A 538 -38.32 16.29 -14.03
C LEU A 538 -37.11 16.94 -13.32
N ILE A 539 -37.41 17.79 -12.32
CA ILE A 539 -36.37 18.37 -11.45
C ILE A 539 -36.62 17.91 -10.02
N VAL A 540 -35.57 17.39 -9.40
CA VAL A 540 -35.54 16.89 -8.03
C VAL A 540 -34.74 17.86 -7.18
N ILE A 541 -35.32 18.36 -6.09
CA ILE A 541 -34.64 19.22 -5.12
C ILE A 541 -34.30 18.40 -3.88
N LEU A 542 -33.01 18.35 -3.55
CA LEU A 542 -32.52 17.71 -2.33
C LEU A 542 -32.04 18.75 -1.31
N GLU A 543 -32.55 18.64 -0.08
CA GLU A 543 -32.14 19.45 1.05
C GLU A 543 -31.83 18.57 2.25
N ASP A 544 -30.64 18.77 2.84
CA ASP A 544 -30.18 18.02 4.01
C ASP A 544 -30.34 16.48 3.93
N GLY A 545 -30.16 15.91 2.74
CA GLY A 545 -30.28 14.47 2.50
C GLY A 545 -31.74 13.98 2.41
N ARG A 546 -32.71 14.87 2.21
CA ARG A 546 -34.13 14.54 2.02
C ARG A 546 -34.63 15.07 0.69
N LEU A 547 -35.66 14.43 0.18
CA LEU A 547 -36.42 14.93 -0.96
C LEU A 547 -37.26 16.12 -0.50
N HIS A 548 -36.95 17.32 -1.03
CA HIS A 548 -37.71 18.53 -0.72
C HIS A 548 -38.91 18.71 -1.67
N ALA A 549 -38.65 18.73 -2.97
CA ALA A 549 -39.66 18.88 -3.99
C ALA A 549 -39.29 18.16 -5.29
N VAL A 550 -40.31 17.81 -6.08
CA VAL A 550 -40.20 17.20 -7.41
C VAL A 550 -41.21 17.84 -8.33
N GLY A 551 -40.81 18.25 -9.53
CA GLY A 551 -41.73 18.83 -10.51
C GLY A 551 -40.97 19.31 -11.76
N THR A 552 -41.71 19.86 -12.70
CA THR A 552 -41.14 20.56 -13.87
C THR A 552 -40.59 21.93 -13.48
N HIS A 553 -39.75 22.52 -14.33
CA HIS A 553 -39.26 23.90 -14.12
C HIS A 553 -40.37 24.90 -13.85
N ALA A 554 -41.45 24.85 -14.61
CA ALA A 554 -42.57 25.77 -14.48
C ALA A 554 -43.34 25.61 -13.15
N GLU A 555 -43.59 24.35 -12.74
CA GLU A 555 -44.27 24.03 -11.47
C GLU A 555 -43.47 24.46 -10.25
N LEU A 556 -42.16 24.19 -10.27
CA LEU A 556 -41.26 24.53 -9.16
C LEU A 556 -41.04 26.05 -9.07
N LEU A 557 -40.98 26.75 -10.21
CA LEU A 557 -40.84 28.19 -10.23
C LEU A 557 -42.10 28.88 -9.71
N GLU A 558 -43.29 28.25 -9.85
CA GLU A 558 -44.57 28.78 -9.33
C GLU A 558 -44.76 28.46 -7.83
N LYS A 559 -44.36 27.26 -7.38
CA LYS A 559 -44.81 26.71 -6.10
C LYS A 559 -43.72 26.57 -5.04
N ASP A 560 -42.44 26.47 -5.44
CA ASP A 560 -41.35 26.15 -4.52
C ASP A 560 -40.44 27.35 -4.22
N THR A 561 -40.39 27.75 -2.96
CA THR A 561 -39.64 28.94 -2.53
C THR A 561 -38.14 28.76 -2.64
N ILE A 562 -37.60 27.55 -2.37
CA ILE A 562 -36.19 27.26 -2.47
C ILE A 562 -35.74 27.30 -3.93
N TYR A 563 -36.54 26.73 -4.82
CA TYR A 563 -36.26 26.79 -6.26
C TYR A 563 -36.26 28.23 -6.78
N GLN A 564 -37.23 29.04 -6.36
CA GLN A 564 -37.31 30.46 -6.69
C GLN A 564 -36.08 31.24 -6.20
N GLU A 565 -35.68 31.04 -4.95
CA GLU A 565 -34.48 31.69 -4.38
C GLU A 565 -33.21 31.36 -5.17
N ILE A 566 -32.99 30.08 -5.49
CA ILE A 566 -31.84 29.65 -6.29
C ILE A 566 -31.91 30.26 -7.70
N TYR A 567 -33.07 30.22 -8.34
CA TYR A 567 -33.29 30.75 -9.69
C TYR A 567 -32.99 32.24 -9.75
N TYR A 568 -33.63 33.06 -8.88
CA TYR A 568 -33.47 34.50 -8.88
C TYR A 568 -32.07 34.93 -8.44
N SER A 569 -31.41 34.20 -7.54
CA SER A 569 -30.04 34.48 -7.16
C SER A 569 -29.06 34.31 -8.31
N GLN A 570 -29.29 33.30 -9.16
CA GLN A 570 -28.45 33.04 -10.34
C GLN A 570 -28.73 34.01 -11.48
N MET A 571 -29.99 34.48 -11.64
CA MET A 571 -30.36 35.47 -12.65
C MET A 571 -29.82 36.89 -12.29
N LYS A 572 -29.88 37.29 -11.02
CA LYS A 572 -29.33 38.58 -10.57
C LYS A 572 -27.78 38.64 -10.63
N GLY A 573 -27.09 37.51 -10.49
CA GLY A 573 -25.64 37.43 -10.63
C GLY A 573 -25.13 37.47 -12.07
N GLY A 574 -26.01 37.45 -13.06
CA GLY A 574 -25.68 37.50 -14.49
C GLY A 574 -25.92 38.88 -15.16
N ASP A 575 -26.42 39.86 -14.42
CA ASP A 575 -26.64 41.20 -14.92
C ASP A 575 -25.57 42.17 -14.39
N PRO A 576 -24.53 42.51 -15.20
CA PRO A 576 -23.48 43.41 -14.77
C PRO A 576 -23.91 44.89 -14.67
N ASP A 577 -25.13 45.25 -15.10
CA ASP A 577 -25.61 46.62 -15.19
C ASP A 577 -26.88 46.90 -14.36
N GLY A 578 -27.21 46.07 -13.36
CA GLY A 578 -28.31 46.36 -12.45
C GLY A 578 -27.89 47.28 -11.31
N GLU A 579 -28.31 48.58 -11.35
CA GLU A 579 -28.14 49.65 -10.36
C GLU A 579 -28.41 49.23 -8.92
#